data_f3f201e530c61381b04210fe2e38cf10
#
_entry.id   f3f201e530c61381b04210fe2e38cf10
#
_cell.length_a   1.000
_cell.length_b   1.000
_cell.length_c   1.000
_cell.angle_alpha   90.00
_cell.angle_beta   90.00
_cell.angle_gamma   90.00
#
_symmetry.space_group_name_H-M   'P 1'
#
loop_
_entity.id
_entity.type
_entity.pdbx_description
1 polymer ?
#
loop_
_entity_poly.entity_id
_entity_poly.type
_entity_poly.pdbx_seq_one_letter_code
_entity_poly.pdbx_strand_id
1 'polypeptide(L)'
;MVWAVIDLSSWLWTANFPGLEAKWARLGAVIVLLAVFRYGYEFVYRDGRRDDMQADMGQIFPAMQGIRSDTASALLYADLNRLAARYGPVFKTLPSFSQASYLTRTRPPLPLDWVVGREVNRDYSLIISQMEQNHPVFFVEKSYGRPRILADPELAFTREVLTGGLLLEESPFFWVIQYPATQ
;
A
#
# COMPACT_ATOMS: atom_id res chain seq x y z
N MET A 1 -13.78 24.84 -19.09
CA MET A 1 -13.63 24.58 -17.65
C MET A 1 -12.51 25.41 -17.02
N VAL A 2 -11.28 25.44 -17.54
CA VAL A 2 -10.15 26.24 -16.98
C VAL A 2 -10.46 27.73 -16.84
N TRP A 3 -11.06 28.36 -17.84
CA TRP A 3 -11.44 29.78 -17.81
C TRP A 3 -12.46 30.11 -16.70
N ALA A 4 -13.43 29.22 -16.46
CA ALA A 4 -14.43 29.40 -15.40
C ALA A 4 -13.78 29.37 -14.00
N VAL A 5 -12.75 28.55 -13.79
CA VAL A 5 -12.00 28.51 -12.53
C VAL A 5 -11.17 29.79 -12.33
N ILE A 6 -10.54 30.29 -13.40
CA ILE A 6 -9.77 31.55 -13.36
C ILE A 6 -10.69 32.74 -13.08
N ASP A 7 -11.86 32.80 -13.72
CA ASP A 7 -12.82 33.88 -13.50
C ASP A 7 -13.44 33.84 -12.10
N LEU A 8 -13.78 32.64 -11.58
CA LEU A 8 -14.28 32.47 -10.22
C LEU A 8 -13.22 32.87 -9.18
N SER A 9 -11.98 32.46 -9.35
CA SER A 9 -10.89 32.82 -8.43
C SER A 9 -10.58 34.32 -8.49
N SER A 10 -10.64 34.95 -9.67
CA SER A 10 -10.46 36.38 -9.80
C SER A 10 -11.58 37.18 -9.14
N TRP A 11 -12.84 36.70 -9.26
CA TRP A 11 -13.98 37.30 -8.60
C TRP A 11 -13.88 37.22 -7.06
N LEU A 12 -13.53 36.05 -6.53
CA LEU A 12 -13.31 35.87 -5.08
C LEU A 12 -12.19 36.76 -4.56
N TRP A 13 -11.15 36.98 -5.32
CA TRP A 13 -10.03 37.85 -4.90
C TRP A 13 -10.38 39.33 -4.92
N THR A 14 -11.05 39.79 -5.99
CA THR A 14 -11.49 41.21 -6.05
C THR A 14 -12.54 41.52 -5.02
N ALA A 15 -13.41 40.57 -4.64
CA ALA A 15 -14.40 40.75 -3.60
C ALA A 15 -13.77 40.89 -2.18
N ASN A 16 -12.64 40.24 -1.93
CA ASN A 16 -11.95 40.28 -0.65
C ASN A 16 -10.87 41.39 -0.53
N PHE A 17 -10.40 41.93 -1.69
CA PHE A 17 -9.35 42.92 -1.74
C PHE A 17 -9.81 44.13 -2.61
N PRO A 18 -10.68 44.99 -2.07
CA PRO A 18 -11.15 46.17 -2.79
C PRO A 18 -9.96 47.09 -3.11
N GLY A 19 -9.78 47.41 -4.39
CA GLY A 19 -8.65 48.20 -4.87
C GLY A 19 -7.66 47.38 -5.75
N LEU A 20 -7.81 46.07 -5.80
CA LEU A 20 -7.03 45.23 -6.71
C LEU A 20 -7.69 45.24 -8.11
N GLU A 21 -6.99 45.74 -9.12
CA GLU A 21 -7.51 45.69 -10.49
C GLU A 21 -7.67 44.21 -10.94
N ALA A 22 -8.77 43.94 -11.67
CA ALA A 22 -9.11 42.59 -12.13
C ALA A 22 -7.98 41.87 -12.91
N LYS A 23 -7.13 42.64 -13.62
CA LYS A 23 -5.96 42.07 -14.33
C LYS A 23 -4.92 41.45 -13.38
N TRP A 24 -4.69 42.12 -12.22
CA TRP A 24 -3.74 41.60 -11.24
C TRP A 24 -4.30 40.41 -10.47
N ALA A 25 -5.61 40.41 -10.19
CA ALA A 25 -6.28 39.25 -9.61
C ALA A 25 -6.22 38.02 -10.53
N ARG A 26 -6.44 38.21 -11.83
CA ARG A 26 -6.29 37.11 -12.83
C ARG A 26 -4.86 36.61 -12.92
N LEU A 27 -3.88 37.50 -12.94
CA LEU A 27 -2.47 37.12 -12.96
C LEU A 27 -2.11 36.29 -11.70
N GLY A 28 -2.54 36.74 -10.52
CA GLY A 28 -2.35 36.01 -9.27
C GLY A 28 -2.99 34.61 -9.31
N ALA A 29 -4.22 34.51 -9.82
CA ALA A 29 -4.91 33.23 -9.97
C ALA A 29 -4.14 32.27 -10.92
N VAL A 30 -3.62 32.77 -12.03
CA VAL A 30 -2.81 31.96 -12.94
C VAL A 30 -1.53 31.47 -12.26
N ILE A 31 -0.84 32.34 -11.52
CA ILE A 31 0.39 31.95 -10.79
C ILE A 31 0.08 30.86 -9.76
N VAL A 32 -1.01 31.01 -8.99
CA VAL A 32 -1.43 30.00 -8.00
C VAL A 32 -1.77 28.66 -8.70
N LEU A 33 -2.53 28.71 -9.79
CA LEU A 33 -2.85 27.49 -10.56
C LEU A 33 -1.59 26.79 -11.09
N LEU A 34 -0.64 27.56 -11.62
CA LEU A 34 0.65 27.00 -12.09
C LEU A 34 1.45 26.39 -10.94
N ALA A 35 1.46 27.04 -9.77
CA ALA A 35 2.13 26.51 -8.58
C ALA A 35 1.49 25.21 -8.08
N VAL A 36 0.16 25.16 -8.00
CA VAL A 36 -0.59 23.96 -7.64
C VAL A 36 -0.38 22.84 -8.66
N PHE A 37 -0.43 23.17 -9.96
CA PHE A 37 -0.16 22.20 -11.01
C PHE A 37 1.29 21.67 -10.94
N ARG A 38 2.25 22.57 -10.74
CA ARG A 38 3.67 22.21 -10.60
C ARG A 38 3.88 21.31 -9.39
N TYR A 39 3.27 21.66 -8.24
CA TYR A 39 3.33 20.83 -7.04
C TYR A 39 2.72 19.44 -7.28
N GLY A 40 1.49 19.35 -7.80
CA GLY A 40 0.83 18.08 -8.10
C GLY A 40 1.53 17.25 -9.18
N TYR A 41 2.29 17.91 -10.09
CA TYR A 41 3.12 17.21 -11.06
C TYR A 41 4.38 16.63 -10.42
N GLU A 42 5.02 17.37 -9.52
CA GLU A 42 6.28 16.97 -8.87
C GLU A 42 6.05 15.91 -7.79
N PHE A 43 4.98 16.05 -7.01
CA PHE A 43 4.63 15.12 -5.92
C PHE A 43 3.46 14.25 -6.34
N VAL A 44 3.74 12.97 -6.60
CA VAL A 44 2.76 12.04 -7.17
C VAL A 44 1.83 11.47 -6.12
N TYR A 45 2.38 11.04 -4.97
CA TYR A 45 1.61 10.40 -3.92
C TYR A 45 2.35 10.46 -2.59
N ARG A 46 1.67 10.90 -1.51
CA ARG A 46 2.22 10.98 -0.14
C ARG A 46 3.59 11.65 -0.08
N ASP A 47 3.71 12.80 -0.73
CA ASP A 47 4.95 13.59 -0.80
C ASP A 47 6.13 12.90 -1.52
N GLY A 48 5.86 11.77 -2.18
CA GLY A 48 6.84 11.10 -3.04
C GLY A 48 7.09 11.91 -4.31
N ARG A 49 8.36 12.27 -4.56
CA ARG A 49 8.74 13.03 -5.75
C ARG A 49 8.67 12.15 -6.99
N ARG A 50 8.23 12.73 -8.10
CA ARG A 50 8.18 12.04 -9.40
C ARG A 50 9.56 11.54 -9.85
N ASP A 51 10.61 12.29 -9.55
CA ASP A 51 11.98 11.93 -9.93
C ASP A 51 12.47 10.67 -9.20
N ASP A 52 11.88 10.34 -8.05
CA ASP A 52 12.20 9.12 -7.29
C ASP A 52 11.45 7.89 -7.83
N MET A 53 10.39 8.11 -8.65
CA MET A 53 9.54 7.06 -9.24
C MET A 53 10.13 6.53 -10.55
N GLN A 54 11.32 5.93 -10.51
CA GLN A 54 12.05 5.48 -11.70
C GLN A 54 11.81 4.02 -12.05
N ALA A 55 11.43 3.18 -11.08
CA ALA A 55 11.24 1.76 -11.29
C ALA A 55 9.94 1.46 -12.05
N ASP A 56 10.04 0.72 -13.16
CA ASP A 56 8.89 0.25 -13.93
C ASP A 56 8.32 -1.03 -13.30
N MET A 57 7.17 -0.90 -12.67
CA MET A 57 6.50 -2.01 -11.97
C MET A 57 5.94 -3.06 -12.93
N GLY A 58 5.71 -2.71 -14.20
CA GLY A 58 5.28 -3.64 -15.25
C GLY A 58 6.27 -4.77 -15.53
N GLN A 59 7.57 -4.55 -15.23
CA GLN A 59 8.60 -5.57 -15.34
C GLN A 59 8.50 -6.64 -14.25
N ILE A 60 7.90 -6.30 -13.10
CA ILE A 60 7.72 -7.23 -11.97
C ILE A 60 6.37 -7.94 -12.11
N PHE A 61 5.31 -7.17 -12.33
CA PHE A 61 3.95 -7.68 -12.51
C PHE A 61 3.30 -7.06 -13.76
N PRO A 62 2.90 -7.85 -14.77
CA PRO A 62 2.22 -7.34 -15.95
C PRO A 62 0.96 -6.52 -15.64
N ALA A 63 0.26 -6.82 -14.53
CA ALA A 63 -0.90 -6.07 -14.08
C ALA A 63 -0.57 -4.63 -13.64
N MET A 64 0.70 -4.31 -13.42
CA MET A 64 1.19 -2.98 -13.05
C MET A 64 1.83 -2.23 -14.24
N GLN A 65 1.57 -2.65 -15.46
CA GLN A 65 2.10 -1.99 -16.65
C GLN A 65 1.72 -0.50 -16.69
N GLY A 66 2.71 0.36 -16.91
CA GLY A 66 2.54 1.82 -16.91
C GLY A 66 2.60 2.46 -15.53
N ILE A 67 2.72 1.68 -14.46
CA ILE A 67 2.92 2.20 -13.11
C ILE A 67 4.42 2.31 -12.84
N ARG A 68 4.83 3.46 -12.32
CA ARG A 68 6.19 3.68 -11.81
C ARG A 68 6.17 3.84 -10.30
N SER A 69 7.22 3.38 -9.64
CA SER A 69 7.39 3.46 -8.18
C SER A 69 8.84 3.75 -7.83
N ASP A 70 9.09 3.95 -6.56
CA ASP A 70 10.44 4.06 -6.03
C ASP A 70 11.16 2.70 -6.01
N THR A 71 12.47 2.73 -5.90
CA THR A 71 13.31 1.53 -5.92
C THR A 71 13.03 0.58 -4.75
N ALA A 72 12.74 1.11 -3.56
CA ALA A 72 12.48 0.28 -2.39
C ALA A 72 11.18 -0.50 -2.54
N SER A 73 10.11 0.17 -3.02
CA SER A 73 8.86 -0.49 -3.38
C SER A 73 9.06 -1.55 -4.46
N ALA A 74 9.83 -1.24 -5.52
CA ALA A 74 10.11 -2.20 -6.59
C ALA A 74 10.82 -3.46 -6.06
N LEU A 75 11.80 -3.31 -5.16
CA LEU A 75 12.48 -4.43 -4.53
C LEU A 75 11.54 -5.26 -3.65
N LEU A 76 10.65 -4.61 -2.89
CA LEU A 76 9.64 -5.30 -2.09
C LEU A 76 8.70 -6.14 -2.98
N TYR A 77 8.21 -5.57 -4.07
CA TYR A 77 7.35 -6.28 -5.01
C TYR A 77 8.07 -7.41 -5.76
N ALA A 78 9.36 -7.23 -6.08
CA ALA A 78 10.17 -8.28 -6.69
C ALA A 78 10.38 -9.45 -5.72
N ASP A 79 10.63 -9.17 -4.44
CA ASP A 79 10.75 -10.19 -3.40
C ASP A 79 9.43 -10.93 -3.19
N LEU A 80 8.28 -10.20 -3.15
CA LEU A 80 6.95 -10.81 -3.12
C LEU A 80 6.73 -11.77 -4.29
N ASN A 81 7.07 -11.36 -5.52
CA ASN A 81 6.91 -12.20 -6.71
C ASN A 81 7.77 -13.47 -6.63
N ARG A 82 9.01 -13.33 -6.17
CA ARG A 82 9.91 -14.46 -5.93
C ARG A 82 9.35 -15.44 -4.89
N LEU A 83 8.87 -14.92 -3.77
CA LEU A 83 8.29 -15.75 -2.70
C LEU A 83 7.00 -16.41 -3.14
N ALA A 84 6.13 -15.70 -3.88
CA ALA A 84 4.91 -16.28 -4.43
C ALA A 84 5.20 -17.43 -5.41
N ALA A 85 6.21 -17.28 -6.26
CA ALA A 85 6.66 -18.35 -7.17
C ALA A 85 7.19 -19.56 -6.41
N ARG A 86 7.84 -19.36 -5.25
CA ARG A 86 8.43 -20.42 -4.44
C ARG A 86 7.41 -21.15 -3.56
N TYR A 87 6.51 -20.40 -2.90
CA TYR A 87 5.60 -20.91 -1.87
C TYR A 87 4.13 -20.93 -2.30
N GLY A 88 3.80 -20.34 -3.48
CA GLY A 88 2.43 -20.33 -4.00
C GLY A 88 1.86 -21.73 -4.25
N PRO A 89 0.61 -21.87 -4.73
CA PRO A 89 -0.32 -20.80 -5.13
C PRO A 89 -1.21 -20.27 -3.99
N VAL A 90 -1.05 -20.75 -2.76
CA VAL A 90 -1.90 -20.41 -1.62
C VAL A 90 -1.05 -19.80 -0.52
N PHE A 91 -1.10 -18.48 -0.40
CA PHE A 91 -0.44 -17.73 0.67
C PHE A 91 -1.23 -16.49 1.05
N LYS A 92 -0.90 -15.90 2.19
CA LYS A 92 -1.44 -14.60 2.62
C LYS A 92 -0.32 -13.69 3.12
N THR A 93 -0.38 -12.43 2.71
CA THR A 93 0.47 -11.37 3.25
C THR A 93 -0.15 -10.77 4.50
N LEU A 94 0.66 -10.47 5.49
CA LEU A 94 0.25 -9.88 6.77
C LEU A 94 1.10 -8.64 7.07
N PRO A 95 0.51 -7.62 7.73
CA PRO A 95 -0.90 -7.53 8.12
C PRO A 95 -1.81 -6.96 7.02
N SER A 96 -1.29 -6.21 6.06
CA SER A 96 -2.16 -5.34 5.24
C SER A 96 -1.88 -5.30 3.74
N PHE A 97 -1.05 -6.18 3.20
CA PHE A 97 -0.68 -6.17 1.79
C PHE A 97 -1.73 -6.92 0.93
N SER A 98 -2.96 -6.38 0.88
CA SER A 98 -4.15 -7.04 0.31
C SER A 98 -4.04 -7.34 -1.19
N GLN A 99 -3.34 -6.49 -1.94
CA GLN A 99 -3.17 -6.64 -3.39
C GLN A 99 -2.23 -7.77 -3.83
N ALA A 100 -1.52 -8.41 -2.89
CA ALA A 100 -0.56 -9.47 -3.18
C ALA A 100 -1.19 -10.61 -3.99
N SER A 101 -2.35 -11.10 -3.58
CA SER A 101 -3.05 -12.20 -4.26
C SER A 101 -3.48 -11.84 -5.67
N TYR A 102 -3.93 -10.60 -5.89
CA TYR A 102 -4.28 -10.09 -7.23
C TYR A 102 -3.06 -10.03 -8.14
N LEU A 103 -1.96 -9.45 -7.66
CA LEU A 103 -0.74 -9.27 -8.44
C LEU A 103 -0.08 -10.61 -8.82
N THR A 104 -0.06 -11.55 -7.89
CA THR A 104 0.55 -12.86 -8.08
C THR A 104 -0.41 -13.90 -8.70
N ARG A 105 -1.69 -13.53 -8.92
CA ARG A 105 -2.77 -14.40 -9.43
C ARG A 105 -2.95 -15.66 -8.57
N THR A 106 -2.85 -15.49 -7.25
CA THR A 106 -3.00 -16.57 -6.28
C THR A 106 -4.33 -16.47 -5.55
N ARG A 107 -4.72 -17.55 -4.86
CA ARG A 107 -5.92 -17.53 -4.02
C ARG A 107 -5.51 -17.22 -2.58
N PRO A 108 -6.12 -16.21 -1.94
CA PRO A 108 -5.90 -15.99 -0.52
C PRO A 108 -6.51 -17.19 0.27
N PRO A 109 -5.78 -17.73 1.26
CA PRO A 109 -6.29 -18.82 2.09
C PRO A 109 -7.38 -18.36 3.06
N LEU A 110 -7.50 -17.05 3.28
CA LEU A 110 -8.47 -16.44 4.18
C LEU A 110 -9.38 -15.48 3.39
N PRO A 111 -10.68 -15.41 3.71
CA PRO A 111 -11.64 -14.54 3.04
C PRO A 111 -11.55 -13.07 3.48
N LEU A 112 -10.41 -12.65 3.98
CA LEU A 112 -10.15 -11.29 4.49
C LEU A 112 -9.06 -10.63 3.66
N ASP A 113 -9.28 -9.38 3.28
CA ASP A 113 -8.27 -8.60 2.59
C ASP A 113 -7.24 -8.03 3.56
N TRP A 114 -7.68 -7.44 4.66
CA TRP A 114 -6.85 -6.89 5.71
C TRP A 114 -6.98 -7.69 6.98
N VAL A 115 -5.87 -8.13 7.53
CA VAL A 115 -5.88 -8.96 8.75
C VAL A 115 -5.47 -8.07 9.93
N VAL A 116 -6.30 -7.08 10.21
CA VAL A 116 -6.17 -6.18 11.36
C VAL A 116 -7.33 -6.40 12.33
N GLY A 117 -7.13 -6.08 13.61
CA GLY A 117 -8.06 -6.44 14.70
C GLY A 117 -9.53 -6.09 14.43
N ARG A 118 -9.80 -4.94 13.80
CA ARG A 118 -11.17 -4.50 13.48
C ARG A 118 -11.91 -5.41 12.50
N GLU A 119 -11.20 -6.08 11.61
CA GLU A 119 -11.79 -6.96 10.59
C GLU A 119 -11.84 -8.41 11.08
N VAL A 120 -10.85 -8.82 11.87
CA VAL A 120 -10.70 -10.20 12.35
C VAL A 120 -11.65 -10.52 13.51
N ASN A 121 -12.00 -9.55 14.35
CA ASN A 121 -12.76 -9.77 15.60
C ASN A 121 -14.16 -10.41 15.42
N ARG A 122 -14.77 -10.33 14.23
CA ARG A 122 -16.10 -10.91 14.00
C ARG A 122 -16.10 -12.42 13.81
N ASP A 123 -15.02 -12.97 13.21
CA ASP A 123 -14.98 -14.37 12.77
C ASP A 123 -13.63 -15.05 13.12
N TYR A 124 -13.03 -14.67 14.26
CA TYR A 124 -11.71 -15.16 14.66
C TYR A 124 -11.63 -16.69 14.71
N SER A 125 -12.66 -17.33 15.27
CA SER A 125 -12.73 -18.81 15.36
C SER A 125 -12.80 -19.48 13.97
N LEU A 126 -13.50 -18.87 13.01
CA LEU A 126 -13.58 -19.37 11.65
C LEU A 126 -12.21 -19.26 10.96
N ILE A 127 -11.53 -18.15 11.16
CA ILE A 127 -10.19 -17.92 10.58
C ILE A 127 -9.21 -18.97 11.13
N ILE A 128 -9.18 -19.19 12.43
CA ILE A 128 -8.31 -20.19 13.05
C ILE A 128 -8.62 -21.59 12.52
N SER A 129 -9.90 -21.98 12.43
CA SER A 129 -10.27 -23.29 11.90
C SER A 129 -9.85 -23.51 10.45
N GLN A 130 -9.94 -22.46 9.61
CA GLN A 130 -9.45 -22.50 8.22
C GLN A 130 -7.93 -22.60 8.12
N MET A 131 -7.23 -21.97 9.05
CA MET A 131 -5.76 -22.07 9.13
C MET A 131 -5.30 -23.47 9.53
N GLU A 132 -5.95 -24.06 10.54
CA GLU A 132 -5.66 -25.42 10.99
C GLU A 132 -5.90 -26.47 9.91
N GLN A 133 -6.92 -26.26 9.05
CA GLN A 133 -7.24 -27.18 7.95
C GLN A 133 -6.31 -27.05 6.75
N ASN A 134 -5.85 -25.84 6.44
CA ASN A 134 -5.15 -25.56 5.17
C ASN A 134 -3.64 -25.39 5.32
N HIS A 135 -3.11 -25.29 6.55
CA HIS A 135 -1.69 -25.04 6.81
C HIS A 135 -1.06 -23.96 5.92
N PRO A 136 -1.67 -22.77 5.83
CA PRO A 136 -1.28 -21.77 4.87
C PRO A 136 0.11 -21.20 5.16
N VAL A 137 0.76 -20.70 4.11
CA VAL A 137 1.99 -19.93 4.23
C VAL A 137 1.65 -18.44 4.34
N PHE A 138 2.27 -17.77 5.29
CA PHE A 138 2.13 -16.33 5.52
C PHE A 138 3.42 -15.60 5.19
N PHE A 139 3.30 -14.48 4.48
CA PHE A 139 4.39 -13.54 4.28
C PHE A 139 4.15 -12.34 5.19
N VAL A 140 4.85 -12.30 6.33
CA VAL A 140 4.74 -11.23 7.32
C VAL A 140 5.69 -10.10 6.96
N GLU A 141 5.15 -8.91 6.70
CA GLU A 141 5.90 -7.76 6.25
C GLU A 141 6.79 -7.18 7.35
N LYS A 142 8.08 -7.05 7.08
CA LYS A 142 9.08 -6.56 8.04
C LYS A 142 9.00 -5.06 8.32
N SER A 143 8.37 -4.28 7.46
CA SER A 143 8.21 -2.82 7.62
C SER A 143 7.50 -2.42 8.91
N TYR A 144 6.64 -3.30 9.44
CA TYR A 144 5.99 -3.11 10.74
C TYR A 144 6.93 -3.27 11.94
N GLY A 145 8.05 -3.97 11.76
CA GLY A 145 9.00 -4.27 12.82
C GLY A 145 8.46 -5.26 13.87
N ARG A 146 9.28 -6.22 14.26
CA ARG A 146 8.87 -7.26 15.22
C ARG A 146 8.39 -6.69 16.57
N PRO A 147 9.01 -5.66 17.17
CA PRO A 147 8.53 -5.09 18.43
C PRO A 147 7.11 -4.51 18.33
N ARG A 148 6.78 -3.84 17.22
CA ARG A 148 5.44 -3.29 16.99
C ARG A 148 4.43 -4.41 16.81
N ILE A 149 4.74 -5.45 16.03
CA ILE A 149 3.83 -6.59 15.85
C ILE A 149 3.50 -7.26 17.19
N LEU A 150 4.48 -7.37 18.07
CA LEU A 150 4.30 -7.99 19.38
C LEU A 150 3.49 -7.11 20.36
N ALA A 151 3.55 -5.79 20.23
CA ALA A 151 2.93 -4.86 21.18
C ALA A 151 1.55 -4.35 20.73
N ASP A 152 1.29 -4.25 19.42
CA ASP A 152 0.07 -3.64 18.89
C ASP A 152 -1.11 -4.63 18.95
N PRO A 153 -2.20 -4.33 19.68
CA PRO A 153 -3.37 -5.19 19.74
C PRO A 153 -4.09 -5.34 18.40
N GLU A 154 -3.99 -4.37 17.51
CA GLU A 154 -4.56 -4.45 16.16
C GLU A 154 -3.84 -5.50 15.28
N LEU A 155 -2.63 -5.90 15.66
CA LEU A 155 -1.81 -6.90 14.99
C LEU A 155 -1.81 -8.26 15.70
N ALA A 156 -2.80 -8.53 16.56
CA ALA A 156 -2.88 -9.76 17.38
C ALA A 156 -2.78 -11.03 16.52
N PHE A 157 -3.48 -11.07 15.38
CA PHE A 157 -3.41 -12.20 14.46
C PHE A 157 -2.00 -12.37 13.83
N THR A 158 -1.40 -11.28 13.36
CA THR A 158 -0.03 -11.31 12.81
C THR A 158 0.98 -11.76 13.86
N ARG A 159 0.80 -11.34 15.11
CA ARG A 159 1.60 -11.79 16.27
C ARG A 159 1.47 -13.29 16.48
N GLU A 160 0.25 -13.82 16.46
CA GLU A 160 -0.01 -15.26 16.64
C GLU A 160 0.70 -16.08 15.55
N VAL A 161 0.56 -15.69 14.30
CA VAL A 161 1.28 -16.32 13.17
C VAL A 161 2.80 -16.26 13.37
N LEU A 162 3.32 -15.09 13.77
CA LEU A 162 4.76 -14.87 13.95
C LEU A 162 5.36 -15.68 15.12
N THR A 163 4.56 -15.94 16.17
CA THR A 163 5.03 -16.62 17.37
C THR A 163 4.71 -18.12 17.39
N GLY A 164 3.60 -18.53 16.78
CA GLY A 164 3.11 -19.92 16.76
C GLY A 164 3.42 -20.67 15.46
N GLY A 165 3.96 -20.01 14.45
CA GLY A 165 4.29 -20.64 13.18
C GLY A 165 5.75 -21.07 13.05
N LEU A 166 6.02 -21.90 12.04
CA LEU A 166 7.36 -22.33 11.64
C LEU A 166 7.94 -21.32 10.64
N LEU A 167 9.07 -20.69 10.96
CA LEU A 167 9.80 -19.84 10.03
C LEU A 167 10.45 -20.70 8.92
N LEU A 168 9.96 -20.54 7.69
CA LEU A 168 10.49 -21.26 6.52
C LEU A 168 11.64 -20.50 5.87
N GLU A 169 11.53 -19.17 5.77
CA GLU A 169 12.52 -18.30 5.14
C GLU A 169 12.46 -16.90 5.75
N GLU A 170 13.61 -16.27 5.85
CA GLU A 170 13.72 -14.84 6.11
C GLU A 170 14.26 -14.12 4.89
N SER A 171 13.41 -13.34 4.21
CA SER A 171 13.77 -12.53 3.07
C SER A 171 14.08 -11.07 3.48
N PRO A 172 14.57 -10.21 2.58
CA PRO A 172 14.78 -8.80 2.90
C PRO A 172 13.54 -8.08 3.42
N PHE A 173 12.35 -8.40 2.89
CA PHE A 173 11.12 -7.68 3.20
C PHE A 173 10.10 -8.49 3.98
N PHE A 174 10.20 -9.82 4.01
CA PHE A 174 9.21 -10.69 4.65
C PHE A 174 9.84 -11.75 5.55
N TRP A 175 9.12 -12.13 6.61
CA TRP A 175 9.25 -13.41 7.26
C TRP A 175 8.23 -14.36 6.63
N VAL A 176 8.70 -15.48 6.08
CA VAL A 176 7.83 -16.52 5.50
C VAL A 176 7.56 -17.58 6.56
N ILE A 177 6.31 -17.73 6.92
CA ILE A 177 5.90 -18.54 8.07
C ILE A 177 4.81 -19.51 7.65
N GLN A 178 4.96 -20.78 7.98
CA GLN A 178 3.89 -21.78 7.88
C GLN A 178 3.16 -21.87 9.23
N TYR A 179 1.83 -21.83 9.21
CA TYR A 179 1.02 -21.89 10.43
C TYR A 179 -0.16 -22.84 10.26
N PRO A 180 -0.52 -23.63 11.30
CA PRO A 180 0.29 -23.87 12.48
C PRO A 180 1.59 -24.62 12.16
N ALA A 181 2.58 -24.52 13.05
CA ALA A 181 3.78 -25.35 12.92
C ALA A 181 3.35 -26.83 13.02
N THR A 182 3.48 -27.58 11.95
CA THR A 182 3.30 -29.04 11.98
C THR A 182 4.42 -29.62 12.84
N GLN A 183 4.04 -30.25 13.95
CA GLN A 183 4.99 -31.00 14.79
C GLN A 183 5.42 -32.30 14.11
#